data_d14d5730db0562afced77a58436d4215
#
_entry.id   d14d5730db0562afced77a58436d4215
#
_cell.length_a   1.000
_cell.length_b   1.000
_cell.length_c   1.000
_cell.angle_alpha   90.00
_cell.angle_beta   90.00
_cell.angle_gamma   90.00
#
_symmetry.space_group_name_H-M   'P 1'
#
loop_
_entity.id
_entity.type
_entity.pdbx_description
1 polymer ?
#
loop_
_entity_poly.entity_id
_entity_poly.type
_entity_poly.pdbx_seq_one_letter_code
_entity_poly.pdbx_strand_id
1 'polypeptide(L)'
;RDCLLSRGLGDVYKRQDASLEHVNALRPLNAYGWSKALFDRKVAREVKEGRLAPPQYAGLKFFNVYGPNEYHKGGQKSVVAHIFPQVKANETVKLFKSYHPDYRDGWQLRDFVWVGDCVDVVLWLLEHPEVSGLFNVGSGKARSFHDLAKAAFHALGLQEKIAYREMPEELRGKYQYYTQADLSRLRAAGYAAPMTSLEDGVRRYVQEYLDREDSYV
;
A
#
# COMPACT_ATOMS: atom_id res chain seq x y z
N ARG A 1 -3.17 17.03 -5.15
CA ARG A 1 -4.33 16.17 -4.75
C ARG A 1 -3.80 14.77 -4.64
N ASP A 2 -3.21 14.55 -3.57
CA ASP A 2 -2.26 13.53 -3.24
C ASP A 2 -2.94 12.25 -2.93
N CYS A 3 -2.24 11.16 -3.14
CA CYS A 3 -2.64 9.80 -2.85
C CYS A 3 -3.35 9.71 -1.48
N LEU A 4 -4.67 9.92 -1.50
CA LEU A 4 -5.54 9.88 -0.32
C LEU A 4 -5.88 8.44 0.08
N LEU A 5 -5.40 7.45 -0.69
CA LEU A 5 -5.84 6.07 -0.59
C LEU A 5 -5.39 5.36 0.69
N SER A 6 -4.31 5.82 1.35
CA SER A 6 -3.83 5.22 2.60
C SER A 6 -4.02 6.10 3.85
N ARG A 7 -4.57 7.30 3.70
CA ARG A 7 -4.54 8.35 4.75
C ARG A 7 -5.61 8.26 5.83
N GLY A 8 -6.47 7.31 5.79
CA GLY A 8 -7.59 7.24 6.74
C GLY A 8 -7.60 6.05 7.68
N LEU A 9 -6.59 5.21 7.63
CA LEU A 9 -6.68 3.89 8.24
C LEU A 9 -5.52 3.59 9.22
N GLY A 10 -4.88 4.62 9.81
CA GLY A 10 -3.69 4.48 10.63
C GLY A 10 -3.69 3.35 11.65
N ASP A 11 -4.81 3.14 12.33
CA ASP A 11 -4.97 2.03 13.29
C ASP A 11 -5.64 0.80 12.68
N VAL A 12 -6.30 0.94 11.54
CA VAL A 12 -7.06 -0.13 10.88
C VAL A 12 -6.15 -1.24 10.38
N TYR A 13 -4.95 -0.91 9.94
CA TYR A 13 -4.04 -1.87 9.30
C TYR A 13 -3.18 -2.68 10.26
N LYS A 14 -3.09 -2.28 11.52
CA LYS A 14 -2.32 -3.02 12.54
C LYS A 14 -3.06 -4.23 13.10
N ARG A 15 -4.39 -4.31 12.91
CA ARG A 15 -5.21 -5.38 13.47
C ARG A 15 -6.14 -5.92 12.39
N GLN A 16 -6.20 -7.23 12.23
CA GLN A 16 -6.95 -7.92 11.18
C GLN A 16 -8.11 -8.74 11.71
N ASP A 17 -8.58 -8.45 12.89
CA ASP A 17 -9.76 -9.12 13.38
C ASP A 17 -10.98 -8.62 12.58
N ALA A 18 -11.67 -9.53 11.89
CA ALA A 18 -12.92 -9.28 11.18
C ALA A 18 -14.14 -9.32 12.11
N SER A 19 -13.95 -9.46 13.43
CA SER A 19 -15.04 -9.37 14.38
C SER A 19 -15.72 -7.99 14.30
N LEU A 20 -17.03 -7.97 14.53
CA LEU A 20 -17.79 -6.71 14.61
C LEU A 20 -17.24 -5.78 15.68
N GLU A 21 -16.76 -6.32 16.79
CA GLU A 21 -16.18 -5.57 17.88
C GLU A 21 -14.95 -4.78 17.41
N HIS A 22 -14.01 -5.46 16.76
CA HIS A 22 -12.81 -4.83 16.25
C HIS A 22 -13.12 -3.80 15.16
N VAL A 23 -13.92 -4.18 14.14
CA VAL A 23 -14.30 -3.28 13.04
C VAL A 23 -15.05 -2.05 13.57
N ASN A 24 -15.84 -2.18 14.62
CA ASN A 24 -16.52 -1.07 15.27
C ASN A 24 -15.60 -0.14 16.08
N ALA A 25 -14.44 -0.62 16.51
CA ALA A 25 -13.46 0.17 17.26
C ALA A 25 -12.63 1.10 16.36
N LEU A 26 -12.64 0.88 15.04
CA LEU A 26 -11.87 1.68 14.10
C LEU A 26 -12.33 3.15 14.06
N ARG A 27 -11.36 4.06 13.98
CA ARG A 27 -11.59 5.52 13.90
C ARG A 27 -10.83 6.10 12.70
N PRO A 28 -11.38 6.00 11.48
CA PRO A 28 -10.75 6.54 10.28
C PRO A 28 -10.57 8.06 10.35
N LEU A 29 -9.47 8.57 9.78
CA LEU A 29 -9.09 9.99 9.86
C LEU A 29 -9.80 10.88 8.82
N ASN A 30 -10.45 10.29 7.81
CA ASN A 30 -11.13 11.04 6.74
C ASN A 30 -12.35 10.30 6.20
N ALA A 31 -13.16 11.01 5.38
CA ALA A 31 -14.39 10.49 4.81
C ALA A 31 -14.19 9.23 3.95
N TYR A 32 -13.08 9.15 3.20
CA TYR A 32 -12.76 7.95 2.43
C TYR A 32 -12.53 6.74 3.33
N GLY A 33 -11.68 6.88 4.35
CA GLY A 33 -11.47 5.82 5.33
C GLY A 33 -12.78 5.39 6.02
N TRP A 34 -13.62 6.36 6.38
CA TRP A 34 -14.95 6.10 6.95
C TRP A 34 -15.84 5.29 6.00
N SER A 35 -15.89 5.64 4.70
CA SER A 35 -16.71 4.90 3.73
C SER A 35 -16.30 3.42 3.65
N LYS A 36 -15.00 3.13 3.68
CA LYS A 36 -14.48 1.75 3.69
C LYS A 36 -14.80 1.03 5.00
N ALA A 37 -14.57 1.67 6.14
CA ALA A 37 -14.88 1.08 7.44
C ALA A 37 -16.38 0.80 7.62
N LEU A 38 -17.26 1.67 7.13
CA LEU A 38 -18.71 1.47 7.16
C LEU A 38 -19.13 0.27 6.30
N PHE A 39 -18.53 0.10 5.13
CA PHE A 39 -18.79 -1.05 4.28
C PHE A 39 -18.38 -2.35 4.97
N ASP A 40 -17.17 -2.40 5.54
CA ASP A 40 -16.69 -3.56 6.27
C ASP A 40 -17.61 -3.92 7.45
N ARG A 41 -18.05 -2.91 8.22
CA ARG A 41 -19.01 -3.09 9.33
C ARG A 41 -20.33 -3.67 8.84
N LYS A 42 -20.85 -3.14 7.72
CA LYS A 42 -22.09 -3.64 7.13
C LYS A 42 -21.93 -5.11 6.74
N VAL A 43 -20.92 -5.46 5.95
CA VAL A 43 -20.68 -6.84 5.52
C VAL A 43 -20.52 -7.78 6.71
N ALA A 44 -19.67 -7.44 7.67
CA ALA A 44 -19.46 -8.28 8.86
C ALA A 44 -20.74 -8.51 9.68
N ARG A 45 -21.59 -7.48 9.78
CA ARG A 45 -22.89 -7.59 10.45
C ARG A 45 -23.86 -8.49 9.67
N GLU A 46 -24.01 -8.24 8.37
CA GLU A 46 -24.93 -9.03 7.52
C GLU A 46 -24.56 -10.51 7.51
N VAL A 47 -23.26 -10.82 7.46
CA VAL A 47 -22.78 -12.21 7.56
C VAL A 47 -23.06 -12.81 8.93
N LYS A 48 -22.77 -12.07 10.03
CA LYS A 48 -23.01 -12.55 11.40
C LYS A 48 -24.50 -12.82 11.66
N GLU A 49 -25.38 -12.02 11.11
CA GLU A 49 -26.83 -12.15 11.28
C GLU A 49 -27.48 -13.11 10.26
N GLY A 50 -26.69 -13.74 9.39
CA GLY A 50 -27.17 -14.71 8.40
C GLY A 50 -27.99 -14.08 7.25
N ARG A 51 -28.01 -12.74 7.12
CA ARG A 51 -28.71 -12.05 6.02
C ARG A 51 -27.91 -12.04 4.73
N LEU A 52 -26.60 -12.13 4.82
CA LEU A 52 -25.69 -12.26 3.69
C LEU A 52 -24.88 -13.55 3.88
N ALA A 53 -25.07 -14.50 3.00
CA ALA A 53 -24.43 -15.81 3.08
C ALA A 53 -23.86 -16.23 1.71
N PRO A 54 -22.93 -15.44 1.12
CA PRO A 54 -22.24 -15.88 -0.08
C PRO A 54 -21.40 -17.13 0.23
N PRO A 55 -21.20 -18.03 -0.75
CA PRO A 55 -20.32 -19.18 -0.58
C PRO A 55 -18.92 -18.80 -0.11
N GLN A 56 -18.44 -17.66 -0.59
CA GLN A 56 -17.18 -17.03 -0.19
C GLN A 56 -17.33 -15.51 -0.19
N TYR A 57 -16.65 -14.83 0.75
CA TYR A 57 -16.36 -13.42 0.63
C TYR A 57 -14.95 -13.11 1.12
N ALA A 58 -14.20 -12.29 0.41
CA ALA A 58 -12.89 -11.83 0.82
C ALA A 58 -12.80 -10.31 0.68
N GLY A 59 -12.76 -9.60 1.80
CA GLY A 59 -12.50 -8.17 1.83
C GLY A 59 -11.01 -7.92 1.93
N LEU A 60 -10.40 -7.33 0.88
CA LEU A 60 -8.96 -7.10 0.81
C LEU A 60 -8.61 -5.66 1.16
N LYS A 61 -7.71 -5.50 2.12
CA LYS A 61 -7.15 -4.23 2.56
C LYS A 61 -5.78 -4.06 1.93
N PHE A 62 -5.75 -3.46 0.74
CA PHE A 62 -4.48 -3.18 0.05
C PHE A 62 -3.74 -2.04 0.71
N PHE A 63 -2.43 -2.24 0.94
CA PHE A 63 -1.52 -1.21 1.41
C PHE A 63 -1.03 -0.33 0.24
N ASN A 64 0.19 0.15 0.25
CA ASN A 64 0.70 1.03 -0.80
C ASN A 64 1.12 0.21 -2.03
N VAL A 65 0.15 -0.13 -2.87
CA VAL A 65 0.38 -0.91 -4.10
C VAL A 65 1.14 -0.07 -5.11
N TYR A 66 2.13 -0.67 -5.77
CA TYR A 66 2.84 -0.11 -6.91
C TYR A 66 3.06 -1.18 -7.98
N GLY A 67 3.15 -0.77 -9.24
CA GLY A 67 3.37 -1.69 -10.38
C GLY A 67 2.79 -1.14 -11.68
N PRO A 68 2.84 -1.91 -12.78
CA PRO A 68 2.37 -1.48 -14.09
C PRO A 68 0.87 -1.13 -14.12
N ASN A 69 0.45 -0.54 -15.24
CA ASN A 69 -0.94 -0.17 -15.54
C ASN A 69 -1.55 0.91 -14.61
N GLU A 70 -0.72 1.79 -14.03
CA GLU A 70 -1.21 2.88 -13.18
C GLU A 70 -1.06 4.29 -13.80
N TYR A 71 -0.60 4.38 -15.05
CA TYR A 71 -0.21 5.66 -15.70
C TYR A 71 -1.40 6.59 -15.91
N HIS A 72 -2.59 6.06 -16.10
CA HIS A 72 -3.85 6.80 -16.24
C HIS A 72 -4.31 7.50 -14.95
N LYS A 73 -3.74 7.14 -13.79
CA LYS A 73 -4.19 7.62 -12.47
C LYS A 73 -3.75 9.06 -12.15
N GLY A 74 -3.00 9.71 -13.03
CA GLY A 74 -2.52 11.07 -12.81
C GLY A 74 -1.76 11.22 -11.47
N GLY A 75 -2.24 12.11 -10.59
CA GLY A 75 -1.63 12.33 -9.27
C GLY A 75 -1.81 11.17 -8.26
N GLN A 76 -2.58 10.15 -8.59
CA GLN A 76 -2.87 9.02 -7.69
C GLN A 76 -2.00 7.78 -7.97
N LYS A 77 -1.13 7.84 -8.98
CA LYS A 77 -0.16 6.78 -9.24
C LYS A 77 0.84 6.63 -8.09
N SER A 78 1.53 5.51 -8.01
CA SER A 78 2.51 5.23 -6.96
C SER A 78 3.68 6.22 -6.97
N VAL A 79 4.37 6.33 -5.84
CA VAL A 79 5.56 7.19 -5.72
C VAL A 79 6.66 6.73 -6.67
N VAL A 80 6.82 5.42 -6.94
CA VAL A 80 7.78 4.91 -7.93
C VAL A 80 7.51 5.53 -9.30
N ALA A 81 6.27 5.45 -9.78
CA ALA A 81 5.88 6.03 -11.07
C ALA A 81 5.97 7.57 -11.10
N HIS A 82 5.81 8.23 -9.95
CA HIS A 82 5.97 9.68 -9.85
C HIS A 82 7.41 10.15 -9.97
N ILE A 83 8.35 9.45 -9.32
CA ILE A 83 9.75 9.85 -9.29
C ILE A 83 10.55 9.33 -10.49
N PHE A 84 10.04 8.31 -11.18
CA PHE A 84 10.76 7.65 -12.27
C PHE A 84 11.27 8.61 -13.37
N PRO A 85 10.51 9.62 -13.87
CA PRO A 85 11.03 10.55 -14.86
C PRO A 85 12.29 11.29 -14.40
N GLN A 86 12.35 11.73 -13.12
CA GLN A 86 13.53 12.38 -12.56
C GLN A 86 14.70 11.38 -12.40
N VAL A 87 14.40 10.16 -11.94
CA VAL A 87 15.41 9.10 -11.82
C VAL A 87 16.01 8.79 -13.19
N LYS A 88 15.18 8.60 -14.23
CA LYS A 88 15.62 8.33 -15.60
C LYS A 88 16.48 9.48 -16.19
N ALA A 89 16.11 10.73 -15.88
CA ALA A 89 16.90 11.89 -16.24
C ALA A 89 18.16 12.10 -15.38
N ASN A 90 18.40 11.22 -14.42
CA ASN A 90 19.49 11.32 -13.44
C ASN A 90 19.45 12.64 -12.63
N GLU A 91 18.24 13.15 -12.37
CA GLU A 91 17.96 14.37 -11.62
C GLU A 91 17.73 14.07 -10.13
N THR A 92 17.70 15.13 -9.32
CA THR A 92 17.46 15.03 -7.88
C THR A 92 15.98 14.80 -7.57
N VAL A 93 15.65 13.67 -6.95
CA VAL A 93 14.31 13.37 -6.41
C VAL A 93 14.09 14.14 -5.11
N LYS A 94 12.96 14.82 -4.98
CA LYS A 94 12.60 15.60 -3.77
C LYS A 94 11.53 14.89 -2.95
N LEU A 95 11.90 14.38 -1.78
CA LEU A 95 10.99 13.79 -0.79
C LEU A 95 10.52 14.85 0.21
N PHE A 96 9.44 14.55 0.96
CA PHE A 96 8.97 15.43 2.01
C PHE A 96 9.86 15.37 3.24
N LYS A 97 10.11 16.55 3.85
CA LYS A 97 10.63 16.65 5.20
C LYS A 97 9.66 16.03 6.21
N SER A 98 10.19 15.64 7.35
CA SER A 98 9.40 15.18 8.49
C SER A 98 9.00 16.36 9.39
N TYR A 99 7.80 16.29 9.95
CA TYR A 99 7.29 17.17 11.01
C TYR A 99 6.94 16.36 12.28
N HIS A 100 7.49 15.15 12.39
CA HIS A 100 7.31 14.27 13.53
C HIS A 100 8.69 13.95 14.14
N PRO A 101 8.87 14.08 15.47
CA PRO A 101 10.18 13.95 16.11
C PRO A 101 10.86 12.60 15.91
N ASP A 102 10.07 11.52 15.77
CA ASP A 102 10.60 10.16 15.65
C ASP A 102 11.03 9.78 14.23
N TYR A 103 10.79 10.64 13.24
CA TYR A 103 11.11 10.34 11.83
C TYR A 103 12.02 11.40 11.23
N ARG A 104 13.08 10.97 10.57
CA ARG A 104 13.94 11.85 9.75
C ARG A 104 13.23 12.24 8.45
N ASP A 105 13.74 13.26 7.78
CA ASP A 105 13.28 13.69 6.45
C ASP A 105 13.33 12.53 5.45
N GLY A 106 12.23 12.24 4.75
CA GLY A 106 12.10 11.12 3.82
C GLY A 106 11.97 9.72 4.46
N TRP A 107 12.03 9.63 5.80
CA TRP A 107 11.97 8.37 6.54
C TRP A 107 10.60 8.05 7.12
N GLN A 108 9.56 8.69 6.63
CA GLN A 108 8.19 8.24 6.86
C GLN A 108 8.02 6.84 6.26
N LEU A 109 7.37 5.95 6.99
CA LEU A 109 7.32 4.52 6.69
C LEU A 109 5.98 4.09 6.07
N ARG A 110 6.05 3.28 5.03
CA ARG A 110 4.89 2.66 4.38
C ARG A 110 5.16 1.19 4.09
N ASP A 111 4.10 0.43 4.11
CA ASP A 111 4.11 -0.92 3.55
C ASP A 111 3.87 -0.79 2.05
N PHE A 112 4.95 -0.85 1.28
CA PHE A 112 4.90 -0.87 -0.17
C PHE A 112 4.76 -2.31 -0.64
N VAL A 113 3.75 -2.61 -1.43
CA VAL A 113 3.47 -3.95 -1.93
C VAL A 113 3.47 -3.98 -3.46
N TRP A 114 4.15 -4.96 -4.01
CA TRP A 114 4.17 -5.22 -5.44
C TRP A 114 2.79 -5.68 -5.93
N VAL A 115 2.32 -5.14 -7.06
CA VAL A 115 0.99 -5.45 -7.59
C VAL A 115 0.83 -6.94 -7.93
N GLY A 116 1.91 -7.62 -8.36
CA GLY A 116 1.89 -9.06 -8.60
C GLY A 116 1.53 -9.86 -7.37
N ASP A 117 2.08 -9.51 -6.19
CA ASP A 117 1.73 -10.17 -4.93
C ASP A 117 0.24 -9.98 -4.59
N CYS A 118 -0.33 -8.81 -4.94
CA CYS A 118 -1.76 -8.57 -4.77
C CYS A 118 -2.60 -9.48 -5.67
N VAL A 119 -2.17 -9.66 -6.92
CA VAL A 119 -2.82 -10.57 -7.88
C VAL A 119 -2.72 -12.01 -7.39
N ASP A 120 -1.55 -12.43 -6.93
CA ASP A 120 -1.33 -13.79 -6.41
C ASP A 120 -2.25 -14.10 -5.22
N VAL A 121 -2.45 -13.15 -4.30
CA VAL A 121 -3.41 -13.31 -3.20
C VAL A 121 -4.84 -13.47 -3.73
N VAL A 122 -5.24 -12.69 -4.73
CA VAL A 122 -6.59 -12.80 -5.33
C VAL A 122 -6.78 -14.15 -6.00
N LEU A 123 -5.82 -14.60 -6.80
CA LEU A 123 -5.88 -15.89 -7.47
C LEU A 123 -5.91 -17.05 -6.46
N TRP A 124 -5.05 -16.99 -5.44
CA TRP A 124 -5.07 -17.98 -4.37
C TRP A 124 -6.43 -18.05 -3.67
N LEU A 125 -7.07 -16.93 -3.38
CA LEU A 125 -8.42 -16.92 -2.77
C LEU A 125 -9.47 -17.51 -3.70
N LEU A 126 -9.36 -17.34 -5.02
CA LEU A 126 -10.26 -17.97 -5.99
C LEU A 126 -10.10 -19.50 -6.00
N GLU A 127 -8.90 -20.00 -5.75
CA GLU A 127 -8.60 -21.45 -5.66
C GLU A 127 -8.97 -22.05 -4.29
N HIS A 128 -9.25 -21.19 -3.28
CA HIS A 128 -9.59 -21.59 -1.92
C HIS A 128 -10.96 -21.02 -1.49
N PRO A 129 -12.06 -21.52 -2.07
CA PRO A 129 -13.40 -20.96 -1.83
C PRO A 129 -13.88 -21.12 -0.38
N GLU A 130 -13.27 -21.98 0.41
CA GLU A 130 -13.52 -22.14 1.83
C GLU A 130 -12.97 -20.99 2.68
N VAL A 131 -12.05 -20.17 2.13
CA VAL A 131 -11.43 -19.05 2.84
C VAL A 131 -12.28 -17.81 2.70
N SER A 132 -12.79 -17.29 3.81
CA SER A 132 -13.61 -16.08 3.86
C SER A 132 -13.17 -15.11 4.95
N GLY A 133 -13.41 -13.81 4.76
CA GLY A 133 -13.19 -12.78 5.77
C GLY A 133 -12.48 -11.54 5.25
N LEU A 134 -11.93 -10.75 6.19
CA LEU A 134 -11.13 -9.57 5.88
C LEU A 134 -9.64 -9.91 5.99
N PHE A 135 -8.86 -9.51 4.99
CA PHE A 135 -7.42 -9.76 4.94
C PHE A 135 -6.65 -8.49 4.58
N ASN A 136 -5.55 -8.23 5.28
CA ASN A 136 -4.58 -7.24 4.81
C ASN A 136 -3.74 -7.83 3.68
N VAL A 137 -3.47 -7.00 2.66
CA VAL A 137 -2.59 -7.35 1.56
C VAL A 137 -1.51 -6.28 1.45
N GLY A 138 -0.33 -6.62 1.91
CA GLY A 138 0.87 -5.78 1.99
C GLY A 138 2.11 -6.66 1.94
N SER A 139 3.28 -6.05 2.01
CA SER A 139 4.55 -6.79 2.11
C SER A 139 4.83 -7.33 3.52
N GLY A 140 4.14 -6.79 4.53
CA GLY A 140 4.41 -7.06 5.95
C GLY A 140 5.65 -6.36 6.48
N LYS A 141 6.27 -5.46 5.69
CA LYS A 141 7.48 -4.72 6.05
C LYS A 141 7.32 -3.24 5.75
N ALA A 142 7.34 -2.41 6.78
CA ALA A 142 7.36 -0.97 6.61
C ALA A 142 8.73 -0.50 6.09
N ARG A 143 8.74 0.28 5.01
CA ARG A 143 9.95 0.82 4.37
C ARG A 143 9.79 2.33 4.17
N SER A 144 10.92 3.04 4.16
CA SER A 144 10.90 4.49 4.00
C SER A 144 10.71 4.92 2.53
N PHE A 145 10.24 6.16 2.35
CA PHE A 145 10.25 6.77 1.02
C PHE A 145 11.68 6.97 0.50
N HIS A 146 12.65 7.13 1.42
CA HIS A 146 14.07 7.17 1.08
C HIS A 146 14.52 5.83 0.48
N ASP A 147 14.20 4.68 1.12
CA ASP A 147 14.50 3.34 0.60
C ASP A 147 13.89 3.11 -0.79
N LEU A 148 12.65 3.55 -0.98
CA LEU A 148 11.95 3.41 -2.26
C LEU A 148 12.64 4.23 -3.36
N ALA A 149 13.01 5.49 -3.09
CA ALA A 149 13.72 6.33 -4.05
C ALA A 149 15.11 5.76 -4.37
N LYS A 150 15.84 5.30 -3.35
CA LYS A 150 17.13 4.62 -3.51
C LYS A 150 17.01 3.37 -4.40
N ALA A 151 16.00 2.52 -4.16
CA ALA A 151 15.75 1.35 -4.99
C ALA A 151 15.48 1.71 -6.46
N ALA A 152 14.77 2.83 -6.73
CA ALA A 152 14.52 3.29 -8.08
C ALA A 152 15.81 3.73 -8.81
N PHE A 153 16.71 4.46 -8.15
CA PHE A 153 18.02 4.79 -8.71
C PHE A 153 18.86 3.55 -8.98
N HIS A 154 18.93 2.62 -8.02
CA HIS A 154 19.69 1.39 -8.15
C HIS A 154 19.17 0.49 -9.28
N ALA A 155 17.86 0.51 -9.55
CA ALA A 155 17.26 -0.25 -10.66
C ALA A 155 17.81 0.17 -12.03
N LEU A 156 18.30 1.42 -12.19
CA LEU A 156 18.96 1.93 -13.38
C LEU A 156 20.49 1.97 -13.25
N GLY A 157 21.07 1.42 -12.19
CA GLY A 157 22.53 1.47 -11.96
C GLY A 157 23.05 2.88 -11.63
N LEU A 158 22.18 3.79 -11.19
CA LEU A 158 22.52 5.17 -10.89
C LEU A 158 22.81 5.37 -9.40
N GLN A 159 23.68 6.33 -9.11
CA GLN A 159 23.88 6.81 -7.75
C GLN A 159 22.67 7.64 -7.31
N GLU A 160 22.23 7.43 -6.07
CA GLU A 160 21.10 8.16 -5.50
C GLU A 160 21.34 9.68 -5.41
N LYS A 161 20.35 10.45 -5.84
CA LYS A 161 20.31 11.92 -5.74
C LYS A 161 18.98 12.30 -5.08
N ILE A 162 18.99 12.40 -3.76
CA ILE A 162 17.78 12.65 -2.96
C ILE A 162 17.95 13.96 -2.20
N ALA A 163 16.96 14.83 -2.30
CA ALA A 163 16.84 16.05 -1.51
C ALA A 163 15.47 16.10 -0.81
N TYR A 164 15.30 17.03 0.10
CA TYR A 164 14.08 17.15 0.89
C TYR A 164 13.41 18.50 0.67
N ARG A 165 12.08 18.48 0.58
CA ARG A 165 11.24 19.68 0.44
C ARG A 165 10.22 19.77 1.55
N GLU A 166 9.74 20.97 1.82
CA GLU A 166 8.68 21.20 2.80
C GLU A 166 7.41 20.40 2.45
N MET A 167 6.79 19.81 3.46
CA MET A 167 5.48 19.20 3.31
C MET A 167 4.42 20.32 3.31
N PRO A 168 3.45 20.29 2.38
CA PRO A 168 2.33 21.24 2.38
C PRO A 168 1.65 21.30 3.76
N GLU A 169 1.31 22.49 4.21
CA GLU A 169 0.78 22.71 5.57
C GLU A 169 -0.50 21.93 5.84
N GLU A 170 -1.38 21.87 4.85
CA GLU A 170 -2.65 21.14 4.92
C GLU A 170 -2.48 19.62 5.14
N LEU A 171 -1.27 19.10 4.90
CA LEU A 171 -0.94 17.69 5.09
C LEU A 171 -0.30 17.40 6.46
N ARG A 172 0.41 18.35 7.06
CA ARG A 172 1.27 18.11 8.23
C ARG A 172 0.51 17.46 9.40
N GLY A 173 -0.67 17.97 9.75
CA GLY A 173 -1.49 17.46 10.85
C GLY A 173 -2.26 16.17 10.54
N LYS A 174 -2.30 15.73 9.28
CA LYS A 174 -3.07 14.57 8.81
C LYS A 174 -2.19 13.51 8.16
N TYR A 175 -0.87 13.73 8.15
CA TYR A 175 0.07 12.83 7.49
C TYR A 175 0.30 11.59 8.34
N GLN A 176 0.13 10.45 7.73
CA GLN A 176 0.40 9.17 8.39
C GLN A 176 1.88 8.83 8.28
N TYR A 177 2.56 8.68 9.41
CA TYR A 177 4.00 8.44 9.45
C TYR A 177 4.39 6.97 9.38
N TYR A 178 3.47 6.07 9.67
CA TYR A 178 3.73 4.63 9.71
C TYR A 178 2.54 3.81 9.22
N THR A 179 2.80 2.85 8.33
CA THR A 179 1.87 1.76 8.02
C THR A 179 2.64 0.47 7.79
N GLN A 180 2.12 -0.63 8.33
CA GLN A 180 2.62 -1.98 8.09
C GLN A 180 1.46 -2.95 8.13
N ALA A 181 1.38 -3.85 7.14
CA ALA A 181 0.40 -4.91 7.12
C ALA A 181 0.73 -5.97 8.15
N ASP A 182 -0.23 -6.30 8.99
CA ASP A 182 -0.21 -7.56 9.71
C ASP A 182 -0.81 -8.64 8.81
N LEU A 183 0.01 -9.59 8.40
CA LEU A 183 -0.36 -10.68 7.50
C LEU A 183 -0.74 -11.96 8.24
N SER A 184 -0.77 -11.95 9.58
CA SER A 184 -0.99 -13.15 10.40
C SER A 184 -2.25 -13.91 10.01
N ARG A 185 -3.34 -13.20 9.75
CA ARG A 185 -4.60 -13.82 9.35
C ARG A 185 -4.54 -14.45 7.96
N LEU A 186 -3.93 -13.78 6.99
CA LEU A 186 -3.75 -14.32 5.64
C LEU A 186 -2.86 -15.58 5.69
N ARG A 187 -1.80 -15.54 6.51
CA ARG A 187 -0.91 -16.68 6.74
C ARG A 187 -1.62 -17.82 7.45
N ALA A 188 -2.40 -17.54 8.48
CA ALA A 188 -3.20 -18.55 9.20
C ALA A 188 -4.27 -19.19 8.30
N ALA A 189 -4.77 -18.46 7.30
CA ALA A 189 -5.70 -19.01 6.30
C ALA A 189 -5.02 -19.94 5.28
N GLY A 190 -3.67 -20.02 5.26
CA GLY A 190 -2.90 -20.94 4.41
C GLY A 190 -2.09 -20.28 3.29
N TYR A 191 -2.21 -18.97 3.07
CA TYR A 191 -1.40 -18.29 2.06
C TYR A 191 0.08 -18.27 2.48
N ALA A 192 0.91 -19.14 1.87
CA ALA A 192 2.31 -19.32 2.24
C ALA A 192 3.32 -18.59 1.34
N ALA A 193 2.92 -18.10 0.15
CA ALA A 193 3.83 -17.49 -0.79
C ALA A 193 4.57 -16.27 -0.19
N PRO A 194 5.89 -16.11 -0.41
CA PRO A 194 6.63 -14.96 0.06
C PRO A 194 6.17 -13.69 -0.65
N MET A 195 6.17 -12.56 0.05
CA MET A 195 5.97 -11.26 -0.57
C MET A 195 7.27 -10.75 -1.19
N THR A 196 7.18 -10.12 -2.34
CA THR A 196 8.30 -9.53 -3.08
C THR A 196 8.97 -8.44 -2.24
N SER A 197 10.31 -8.41 -2.24
CA SER A 197 11.06 -7.35 -1.57
C SER A 197 10.85 -6.00 -2.26
N LEU A 198 11.03 -4.88 -1.53
CA LEU A 198 10.90 -3.54 -2.12
C LEU A 198 11.89 -3.39 -3.30
N GLU A 199 13.11 -3.83 -3.11
CA GLU A 199 14.19 -3.73 -4.10
C GLU A 199 13.85 -4.52 -5.37
N ASP A 200 13.38 -5.76 -5.24
CA ASP A 200 13.01 -6.59 -6.38
C ASP A 200 11.78 -6.07 -7.11
N GLY A 201 10.75 -5.69 -6.38
CA GLY A 201 9.53 -5.14 -6.98
C GLY A 201 9.79 -3.83 -7.71
N VAL A 202 10.57 -2.90 -7.10
CA VAL A 202 10.94 -1.64 -7.76
C VAL A 202 11.83 -1.91 -8.98
N ARG A 203 12.80 -2.81 -8.88
CA ARG A 203 13.65 -3.20 -10.01
C ARG A 203 12.82 -3.74 -11.18
N ARG A 204 11.90 -4.67 -10.91
CA ARG A 204 10.96 -5.20 -11.94
C ARG A 204 10.15 -4.08 -12.55
N TYR A 205 9.54 -3.23 -11.74
CA TYR A 205 8.69 -2.15 -12.23
C TYR A 205 9.46 -1.18 -13.13
N VAL A 206 10.67 -0.78 -12.71
CA VAL A 206 11.52 0.12 -13.50
C VAL A 206 11.99 -0.53 -14.78
N GLN A 207 12.63 -1.71 -14.72
CA GLN A 207 13.32 -2.31 -15.86
C GLN A 207 12.38 -3.01 -16.84
N GLU A 208 11.28 -3.60 -16.36
CA GLU A 208 10.40 -4.41 -17.19
C GLU A 208 9.21 -3.60 -17.74
N TYR A 209 8.94 -2.41 -17.17
CA TYR A 209 7.78 -1.59 -17.56
C TYR A 209 8.12 -0.11 -17.77
N LEU A 210 8.56 0.63 -16.73
CA LEU A 210 8.69 2.08 -16.80
C LEU A 210 9.78 2.56 -17.77
N ASP A 211 10.85 1.78 -17.95
CA ASP A 211 11.97 2.12 -18.84
C ASP A 211 11.79 1.58 -20.26
N ARG A 212 10.63 1.02 -20.59
CA ARG A 212 10.29 0.52 -21.91
C ARG A 212 9.47 1.53 -22.71
N GLU A 213 9.45 1.40 -24.05
CA GLU A 213 8.62 2.21 -24.94
C GLU A 213 7.13 1.94 -24.69
N ASP A 214 6.75 0.65 -24.56
CA ASP A 214 5.42 0.27 -24.09
C ASP A 214 5.49 -0.13 -22.62
N SER A 215 4.87 0.69 -21.78
CA SER A 215 4.83 0.50 -20.33
C SER A 215 3.61 -0.30 -19.86
N TYR A 216 2.72 -0.66 -20.77
CA TYR A 216 1.51 -1.45 -20.46
C TYR A 216 1.78 -2.96 -20.62
N VAL A 217 0.95 -3.76 -19.92
CA VAL A 217 0.95 -5.22 -19.96
C VAL A 217 -0.28 -5.69 -20.68
#